data_f64ec4be3dfd025d1b785149a9ca4d24
#
_entry.id   f64ec4be3dfd025d1b785149a9ca4d24
#
_cell.length_a   1.000
_cell.length_b   1.000
_cell.length_c   1.000
_cell.angle_alpha   90.00
_cell.angle_beta   90.00
_cell.angle_gamma   90.00
#
_symmetry.space_group_name_H-M   'P 1'
#
loop_
_entity.id
_entity.type
_entity.pdbx_description
1 polymer ?
#
loop_
_entity_poly.entity_id
_entity_poly.type
_entity_poly.pdbx_seq_one_letter_code
_entity_poly.pdbx_strand_id
1 'polypeptide(L)'
;FISMLVTNDVALLTFVPLTILICEKANHSACKLIILETLAANLGSSVTPMGNPQNLFLYSFFNFSTADFFRTTLIIGIPSIVILTIMILFICRNRKNDEKTTFFFQETEQTFVKIDFRFWIYFVCLIFSLLTVFRIVDYRITLFITIVFMLICNKKLFKNVDYGLLLTFAGFFIFIGCLSAL
;
A
#
# COMPACT_ATOMS: atom_id res chain seq x y z
N PHE A 1 -6.91 -4.18 0.26
CA PHE A 1 -5.98 -5.32 0.21
C PHE A 1 -4.59 -4.93 -0.31
N ILE A 2 -4.47 -4.11 -1.35
CA ILE A 2 -3.16 -3.70 -1.89
C ILE A 2 -2.33 -2.96 -0.83
N SER A 3 -2.93 -2.12 0.00
CA SER A 3 -2.27 -1.42 1.10
C SER A 3 -1.70 -2.34 2.19
N MET A 4 -2.05 -3.60 2.20
CA MET A 4 -1.44 -4.62 3.06
C MET A 4 -0.07 -5.09 2.55
N LEU A 5 0.17 -5.01 1.25
CA LEU A 5 1.40 -5.48 0.60
C LEU A 5 2.36 -4.33 0.27
N VAL A 6 1.81 -3.19 -0.09
CA VAL A 6 2.52 -1.93 -0.25
C VAL A 6 2.01 -0.95 0.80
N THR A 7 2.68 0.17 0.99
CA THR A 7 2.23 1.14 2.00
C THR A 7 0.88 1.77 1.63
N ASN A 8 0.13 2.24 2.64
CA ASN A 8 -1.12 2.97 2.44
C ASN A 8 -0.93 4.18 1.49
N ASP A 9 0.21 4.88 1.61
CA ASP A 9 0.50 6.05 0.79
C ASP A 9 0.65 5.70 -0.69
N VAL A 10 1.36 4.62 -1.01
CA VAL A 10 1.50 4.12 -2.38
C VAL A 10 0.15 3.66 -2.93
N ALA A 11 -0.68 3.02 -2.12
CA ALA A 11 -2.02 2.64 -2.52
C ALA A 11 -2.87 3.87 -2.86
N LEU A 12 -2.87 4.91 -2.00
CA LEU A 12 -3.63 6.14 -2.23
C LEU A 12 -3.10 6.91 -3.45
N LEU A 13 -1.79 7.07 -3.59
CA LEU A 13 -1.19 7.73 -4.77
C LEU A 13 -1.57 7.05 -6.09
N THR A 14 -1.85 5.75 -6.05
CA THR A 14 -2.23 5.00 -7.25
C THR A 14 -3.73 5.09 -7.52
N PHE A 15 -4.57 4.86 -6.51
CA PHE A 15 -6.01 4.70 -6.71
C PHE A 15 -6.78 6.01 -6.70
N VAL A 16 -6.41 7.00 -5.90
CA VAL A 16 -7.14 8.28 -5.81
C VAL A 16 -7.17 9.02 -7.16
N PRO A 17 -6.05 9.20 -7.90
CA PRO A 17 -6.10 9.80 -9.22
C PRO A 17 -6.98 9.01 -10.21
N LEU A 18 -6.94 7.68 -10.14
CA LEU A 18 -7.78 6.83 -10.98
C LEU A 18 -9.26 7.04 -10.68
N THR A 19 -9.64 7.10 -9.40
CA THR A 19 -11.01 7.37 -8.96
C THR A 19 -11.50 8.74 -9.41
N ILE A 20 -10.63 9.77 -9.33
CA ILE A 20 -10.97 11.11 -9.83
C ILE A 20 -11.27 11.06 -11.32
N LEU A 21 -10.39 10.47 -12.12
CA LEU A 21 -10.57 10.35 -13.58
C LEU A 21 -11.85 9.60 -13.97
N ILE A 22 -12.16 8.51 -13.25
CA ILE A 22 -13.38 7.73 -13.50
C ILE A 22 -14.62 8.56 -13.14
N CYS A 23 -14.61 9.25 -12.00
CA CYS A 23 -15.73 10.07 -11.54
C CYS A 23 -15.96 11.29 -12.42
N GLU A 24 -14.91 11.94 -12.91
CA GLU A 24 -15.00 13.04 -13.89
C GLU A 24 -15.67 12.57 -15.19
N LYS A 25 -15.23 11.44 -15.73
CA LYS A 25 -15.87 10.87 -16.94
C LYS A 25 -17.32 10.45 -16.72
N ALA A 26 -17.67 10.03 -15.51
CA ALA A 26 -19.04 9.67 -15.12
C ALA A 26 -19.90 10.85 -14.68
N ASN A 27 -19.36 12.07 -14.68
CA ASN A 27 -20.01 13.30 -14.15
C ASN A 27 -20.52 13.15 -12.71
N HIS A 28 -19.74 12.46 -11.86
CA HIS A 28 -20.06 12.22 -10.46
C HIS A 28 -19.01 12.81 -9.51
N SER A 29 -19.43 13.14 -8.30
CA SER A 29 -18.50 13.58 -7.27
C SER A 29 -17.64 12.43 -6.76
N ALA A 30 -16.31 12.60 -6.82
CA ALA A 30 -15.34 11.63 -6.35
C ALA A 30 -15.18 11.61 -4.80
N CYS A 31 -15.63 12.65 -4.12
CA CYS A 31 -15.35 12.91 -2.69
C CYS A 31 -15.68 11.71 -1.78
N LYS A 32 -16.87 11.12 -1.91
CA LYS A 32 -17.27 9.97 -1.08
C LYS A 32 -16.43 8.73 -1.34
N LEU A 33 -16.05 8.49 -2.60
CA LEU A 33 -15.21 7.35 -2.97
C LEU A 33 -13.79 7.52 -2.45
N ILE A 34 -13.23 8.72 -2.55
CA ILE A 34 -11.89 9.02 -2.02
C ILE A 34 -11.84 8.84 -0.50
N ILE A 35 -12.88 9.26 0.22
CA ILE A 35 -12.97 9.02 1.68
C ILE A 35 -12.99 7.53 1.98
N LEU A 36 -13.77 6.75 1.25
CA LEU A 36 -13.83 5.29 1.43
C LEU A 36 -12.51 4.61 1.07
N GLU A 37 -11.84 5.04 0.02
CA GLU A 37 -10.51 4.56 -0.36
C GLU A 37 -9.46 4.87 0.71
N THR A 38 -9.50 6.08 1.27
CA THR A 38 -8.60 6.50 2.33
C THR A 38 -8.80 5.66 3.60
N LEU A 39 -10.06 5.44 3.99
CA LEU A 39 -10.39 4.55 5.11
C LEU A 39 -9.93 3.12 4.83
N ALA A 40 -10.20 2.59 3.64
CA ALA A 40 -9.81 1.24 3.25
C ALA A 40 -8.29 1.05 3.21
N ALA A 41 -7.57 2.04 2.70
CA ALA A 41 -6.10 2.00 2.66
C ALA A 41 -5.49 2.01 4.06
N ASN A 42 -5.96 2.89 4.94
CA ASN A 42 -5.44 2.98 6.31
C ASN A 42 -5.81 1.76 7.17
N LEU A 43 -7.08 1.33 7.13
CA LEU A 43 -7.52 0.15 7.88
C LEU A 43 -6.88 -1.14 7.35
N GLY A 44 -6.74 -1.27 6.03
CA GLY A 44 -6.06 -2.41 5.41
C GLY A 44 -4.58 -2.46 5.79
N SER A 45 -3.89 -1.35 5.68
CA SER A 45 -2.46 -1.27 5.98
C SER A 45 -2.12 -1.55 7.44
N SER A 46 -3.08 -1.34 8.36
CA SER A 46 -2.86 -1.58 9.80
C SER A 46 -2.70 -3.06 10.15
N VAL A 47 -3.09 -3.97 9.27
CA VAL A 47 -3.10 -5.42 9.54
C VAL A 47 -1.72 -6.05 9.37
N THR A 48 -0.88 -5.51 8.49
CA THR A 48 0.43 -6.10 8.16
C THR A 48 1.60 -5.23 8.64
N PRO A 49 2.76 -5.84 8.93
CA PRO A 49 3.95 -5.07 9.32
C PRO A 49 4.40 -4.09 8.23
N MET A 50 4.23 -4.44 6.95
CA MET A 50 4.69 -3.65 5.81
C MET A 50 3.66 -2.64 5.30
N GLY A 51 2.43 -2.68 5.79
CA GLY A 51 1.33 -1.83 5.32
C GLY A 51 1.53 -0.36 5.64
N ASN A 52 2.22 -0.05 6.73
CA ASN A 52 2.62 1.31 7.08
C ASN A 52 3.92 1.34 7.90
N PRO A 53 4.64 2.47 7.91
CA PRO A 53 5.91 2.59 8.61
C PRO A 53 5.80 2.43 10.13
N GLN A 54 4.68 2.83 10.72
CA GLN A 54 4.44 2.71 12.16
C GLN A 54 4.37 1.24 12.56
N ASN A 55 3.68 0.41 11.79
CA ASN A 55 3.62 -1.02 12.03
C ASN A 55 4.99 -1.68 11.86
N LEU A 56 5.74 -1.30 10.82
CA LEU A 56 7.08 -1.82 10.61
C LEU A 56 8.01 -1.46 11.78
N PHE A 57 7.87 -0.23 12.29
CA PHE A 57 8.59 0.20 13.48
C PHE A 57 8.23 -0.65 14.71
N LEU A 58 6.95 -0.79 15.04
CA LEU A 58 6.49 -1.58 16.18
C LEU A 58 6.94 -3.04 16.07
N TYR A 59 6.79 -3.63 14.88
CA TYR A 59 7.22 -4.99 14.60
C TYR A 59 8.73 -5.20 14.83
N SER A 60 9.54 -4.23 14.39
CA SER A 60 11.00 -4.31 14.50
C SER A 60 11.50 -3.97 15.91
N PHE A 61 10.98 -2.90 16.51
CA PHE A 61 11.42 -2.40 17.81
C PHE A 61 11.10 -3.35 18.96
N PHE A 62 9.86 -3.87 18.99
CA PHE A 62 9.44 -4.81 20.02
C PHE A 62 9.80 -6.26 19.70
N ASN A 63 10.49 -6.51 18.59
CA ASN A 63 10.88 -7.86 18.15
C ASN A 63 9.69 -8.84 18.09
N PHE A 64 8.51 -8.36 17.69
CA PHE A 64 7.35 -9.23 17.55
C PHE A 64 7.64 -10.41 16.63
N SER A 65 7.15 -11.60 17.00
CA SER A 65 7.05 -12.67 16.03
C SER A 65 5.95 -12.33 15.01
N THR A 66 6.07 -12.83 13.79
CA THR A 66 5.06 -12.62 12.74
C THR A 66 3.67 -13.05 13.21
N ALA A 67 3.59 -14.18 13.93
CA ALA A 67 2.32 -14.73 14.43
C ALA A 67 1.69 -13.82 15.50
N ASP A 68 2.47 -13.31 16.45
CA ASP A 68 1.97 -12.44 17.51
C ASP A 68 1.51 -11.10 16.96
N PHE A 69 2.24 -10.56 15.98
CA PHE A 69 1.83 -9.32 15.31
C PHE A 69 0.46 -9.49 14.64
N PHE A 70 0.29 -10.53 13.81
CA PHE A 70 -0.99 -10.79 13.16
C PHE A 70 -2.10 -11.09 14.17
N ARG A 71 -1.84 -11.87 15.22
CA ARG A 71 -2.83 -12.14 16.26
C ARG A 71 -3.36 -10.85 16.90
N THR A 72 -2.49 -9.89 17.15
CA THR A 72 -2.86 -8.61 17.76
C THR A 72 -3.60 -7.71 16.77
N THR A 73 -3.10 -7.57 15.54
CA THR A 73 -3.67 -6.65 14.55
C THR A 73 -4.98 -7.16 13.94
N LEU A 74 -5.15 -8.48 13.79
CA LEU A 74 -6.38 -9.07 13.25
C LEU A 74 -7.59 -8.85 14.16
N ILE A 75 -7.39 -8.71 15.49
CA ILE A 75 -8.48 -8.41 16.43
C ILE A 75 -9.18 -7.10 16.05
N ILE A 76 -8.41 -6.11 15.57
CA ILE A 76 -8.94 -4.82 15.12
C ILE A 76 -9.23 -4.85 13.61
N GLY A 77 -8.38 -5.52 12.83
CA GLY A 77 -8.45 -5.55 11.38
C GLY A 77 -9.71 -6.23 10.85
N ILE A 78 -10.11 -7.38 11.40
CA ILE A 78 -11.29 -8.11 10.94
C ILE A 78 -12.58 -7.29 11.16
N PRO A 79 -12.86 -6.76 12.36
CA PRO A 79 -14.03 -5.89 12.55
C PRO A 79 -14.02 -4.67 11.65
N SER A 80 -12.85 -4.05 11.45
CA SER A 80 -12.70 -2.88 10.57
C SER A 80 -13.07 -3.18 9.13
N ILE A 81 -12.62 -4.32 8.59
CA ILE A 81 -12.97 -4.77 7.22
C ILE A 81 -14.48 -5.02 7.11
N VAL A 82 -15.08 -5.66 8.12
CA VAL A 82 -16.52 -5.95 8.14
C VAL A 82 -17.32 -4.65 8.16
N ILE A 83 -17.00 -3.72 9.05
CA ILE A 83 -17.67 -2.41 9.15
C ILE A 83 -17.54 -1.64 7.84
N LEU A 84 -16.34 -1.59 7.27
CA LEU A 84 -16.09 -0.90 5.99
C LEU A 84 -16.93 -1.52 4.86
N THR A 85 -16.97 -2.86 4.80
CA THR A 85 -17.76 -3.58 3.79
C THR A 85 -19.24 -3.27 3.92
N ILE A 86 -19.79 -3.30 5.15
CA ILE A 86 -21.18 -2.93 5.42
C ILE A 86 -21.45 -1.49 5.00
N MET A 87 -20.55 -0.56 5.32
CA MET A 87 -20.68 0.85 4.96
C MET A 87 -20.71 1.05 3.44
N ILE A 88 -19.81 0.36 2.71
CA ILE A 88 -19.79 0.39 1.25
C ILE A 88 -21.10 -0.16 0.67
N LEU A 89 -21.55 -1.31 1.15
CA LEU A 89 -22.81 -1.93 0.70
C LEU A 89 -24.02 -1.03 0.96
N PHE A 90 -24.07 -0.36 2.12
CA PHE A 90 -25.12 0.57 2.45
C PHE A 90 -25.14 1.79 1.52
N ILE A 91 -23.98 2.37 1.24
CA ILE A 91 -23.82 3.50 0.30
C ILE A 91 -24.21 3.10 -1.11
N CYS A 92 -23.77 1.90 -1.57
CA CYS A 92 -24.11 1.38 -2.90
C CYS A 92 -25.60 1.05 -3.02
N ARG A 93 -26.22 0.51 -1.96
CA ARG A 93 -27.65 0.19 -1.96
C ARG A 93 -28.53 1.43 -2.06
N ASN A 94 -28.15 2.49 -1.35
CA ASN A 94 -28.90 3.77 -1.38
C ASN A 94 -28.82 4.47 -2.74
N ARG A 95 -27.78 4.17 -3.54
CA ARG A 95 -27.58 4.74 -4.89
C ARG A 95 -28.40 4.05 -5.98
N LYS A 96 -28.94 2.85 -5.76
CA LYS A 96 -29.78 2.16 -6.74
C LYS A 96 -31.09 2.88 -7.04
N ASN A 97 -31.49 3.85 -6.22
CA ASN A 97 -32.71 4.64 -6.42
C ASN A 97 -32.50 5.92 -7.27
N ASP A 98 -31.25 6.32 -7.49
CA ASP A 98 -30.91 7.48 -8.32
C ASP A 98 -30.18 7.00 -9.56
N GLU A 99 -30.94 6.96 -10.69
CA GLU A 99 -30.50 6.82 -12.07
C GLU A 99 -29.78 5.54 -12.51
N LYS A 100 -30.35 4.93 -13.53
CA LYS A 100 -29.71 3.97 -14.43
C LYS A 100 -28.50 4.62 -15.10
N THR A 101 -27.37 4.66 -14.41
CA THR A 101 -26.11 4.99 -15.03
C THR A 101 -25.70 3.80 -15.91
N THR A 102 -26.04 3.86 -17.18
CA THR A 102 -25.41 3.05 -18.20
C THR A 102 -23.92 3.40 -18.17
N PHE A 103 -23.12 2.54 -17.56
CA PHE A 103 -21.69 2.58 -17.73
C PHE A 103 -21.41 2.30 -19.22
N PHE A 104 -21.28 3.31 -20.02
CA PHE A 104 -20.62 3.19 -21.30
C PHE A 104 -19.13 2.97 -20.98
N PHE A 105 -18.75 1.71 -20.86
CA PHE A 105 -17.39 1.33 -21.12
C PHE A 105 -17.15 1.65 -22.60
N GLN A 106 -16.69 2.87 -22.86
CA GLN A 106 -16.06 3.16 -24.12
C GLN A 106 -14.88 2.18 -24.16
N GLU A 107 -14.93 1.22 -25.08
CA GLU A 107 -13.82 0.30 -25.34
C GLU A 107 -12.58 1.16 -25.54
N THR A 108 -11.87 1.38 -24.44
CA THR A 108 -10.51 1.85 -24.54
C THR A 108 -9.77 0.70 -25.20
N GLU A 109 -9.28 0.91 -26.41
CA GLU A 109 -8.41 -0.05 -27.09
C GLU A 109 -7.52 -0.69 -26.03
N GLN A 110 -7.68 -2.01 -25.89
CA GLN A 110 -6.86 -2.79 -24.97
C GLN A 110 -5.44 -2.71 -25.54
N THR A 111 -4.73 -1.68 -25.15
CA THR A 111 -3.28 -1.66 -25.27
C THR A 111 -2.80 -2.81 -24.39
N PHE A 112 -2.61 -3.97 -25.00
CA PHE A 112 -1.92 -5.08 -24.36
C PHE A 112 -0.58 -4.54 -23.86
N VAL A 113 -0.50 -4.26 -22.56
CA VAL A 113 0.77 -3.90 -21.92
C VAL A 113 1.66 -5.12 -22.10
N LYS A 114 2.59 -5.05 -23.07
CA LYS A 114 3.63 -6.07 -23.19
C LYS A 114 4.35 -6.09 -21.84
N ILE A 115 4.17 -7.19 -21.12
CA ILE A 115 4.90 -7.42 -19.86
C ILE A 115 6.37 -7.49 -20.24
N ASP A 116 7.09 -6.39 -20.02
CA ASP A 116 8.52 -6.30 -20.26
C ASP A 116 9.24 -7.17 -19.21
N PHE A 117 10.39 -7.74 -19.56
CA PHE A 117 11.24 -8.51 -18.66
C PHE A 117 11.56 -7.75 -17.36
N ARG A 118 11.60 -6.43 -17.41
CA ARG A 118 11.77 -5.54 -16.26
C ARG A 118 10.68 -5.71 -15.19
N PHE A 119 9.45 -6.00 -15.60
CA PHE A 119 8.35 -6.26 -14.66
C PHE A 119 8.67 -7.46 -13.76
N TRP A 120 9.20 -8.54 -14.33
CA TRP A 120 9.59 -9.72 -13.57
C TRP A 120 10.71 -9.45 -12.57
N ILE A 121 11.65 -8.60 -12.92
CA ILE A 121 12.74 -8.19 -12.01
C ILE A 121 12.17 -7.41 -10.81
N TYR A 122 11.29 -6.45 -11.05
CA TYR A 122 10.64 -5.70 -9.95
C TYR A 122 9.77 -6.59 -9.08
N PHE A 123 9.08 -7.56 -9.69
CA PHE A 123 8.28 -8.53 -8.96
C PHE A 123 9.14 -9.42 -8.05
N VAL A 124 10.29 -9.87 -8.53
CA VAL A 124 11.26 -10.64 -7.72
C VAL A 124 11.80 -9.77 -6.58
N CYS A 125 12.17 -8.51 -6.83
CA CYS A 125 12.59 -7.58 -5.77
C CYS A 125 11.51 -7.38 -4.70
N LEU A 126 10.24 -7.27 -5.12
CA LEU A 126 9.10 -7.18 -4.20
C LEU A 126 9.01 -8.42 -3.31
N ILE A 127 9.12 -9.63 -3.89
CA ILE A 127 9.10 -10.88 -3.13
C ILE A 127 10.25 -10.92 -2.12
N PHE A 128 11.48 -10.58 -2.52
CA PHE A 128 12.61 -10.53 -1.59
C PHE A 128 12.39 -9.52 -0.46
N SER A 129 11.80 -8.35 -0.75
CA SER A 129 11.46 -7.37 0.26
C SER A 129 10.44 -7.91 1.27
N LEU A 130 9.40 -8.61 0.80
CA LEU A 130 8.41 -9.25 1.66
C LEU A 130 9.04 -10.34 2.55
N LEU A 131 9.90 -11.19 1.98
CA LEU A 131 10.60 -12.24 2.74
C LEU A 131 11.51 -11.63 3.82
N THR A 132 12.11 -10.49 3.57
CA THR A 132 12.93 -9.77 4.55
C THR A 132 12.10 -9.24 5.70
N VAL A 133 10.93 -8.67 5.43
CA VAL A 133 10.01 -8.20 6.48
C VAL A 133 9.59 -9.36 7.39
N PHE A 134 9.34 -10.54 6.81
CA PHE A 134 9.05 -11.75 7.58
C PHE A 134 10.28 -12.40 8.22
N ARG A 135 11.46 -11.75 8.15
CA ARG A 135 12.73 -12.22 8.73
C ARG A 135 13.21 -13.60 8.20
N ILE A 136 12.77 -13.98 7.01
CA ILE A 136 13.22 -15.20 6.33
C ILE A 136 14.57 -14.98 5.65
N VAL A 137 14.78 -13.78 5.12
CA VAL A 137 16.01 -13.37 4.41
C VAL A 137 16.64 -12.19 5.15
N ASP A 138 17.97 -12.18 5.22
CA ASP A 138 18.72 -11.06 5.81
C ASP A 138 18.52 -9.79 4.96
N TYR A 139 18.25 -8.67 5.64
CA TYR A 139 18.03 -7.36 5.00
C TYR A 139 19.23 -6.90 4.15
N ARG A 140 20.47 -7.30 4.52
CA ARG A 140 21.69 -6.93 3.80
C ARG A 140 21.70 -7.55 2.41
N ILE A 141 21.27 -8.81 2.30
CA ILE A 141 21.20 -9.53 1.02
C ILE A 141 20.15 -8.89 0.13
N THR A 142 18.97 -8.60 0.67
CA THR A 142 17.88 -7.95 -0.09
C THR A 142 18.27 -6.56 -0.54
N LEU A 143 18.91 -5.76 0.33
CA LEU A 143 19.38 -4.44 -0.01
C LEU A 143 20.39 -4.48 -1.17
N PHE A 144 21.38 -5.39 -1.09
CA PHE A 144 22.37 -5.55 -2.14
C PHE A 144 21.73 -5.96 -3.47
N ILE A 145 20.87 -6.98 -3.45
CA ILE A 145 20.15 -7.46 -4.63
C ILE A 145 19.33 -6.34 -5.26
N THR A 146 18.55 -5.62 -4.46
CA THR A 146 17.68 -4.53 -4.93
C THR A 146 18.50 -3.42 -5.55
N ILE A 147 19.60 -2.98 -4.93
CA ILE A 147 20.48 -1.94 -5.48
C ILE A 147 21.07 -2.39 -6.82
N VAL A 148 21.61 -3.62 -6.89
CA VAL A 148 22.24 -4.14 -8.12
C VAL A 148 21.20 -4.22 -9.24
N PHE A 149 20.01 -4.75 -8.99
CA PHE A 149 18.96 -4.83 -10.01
C PHE A 149 18.46 -3.45 -10.46
N MET A 150 18.30 -2.51 -9.54
CA MET A 150 17.91 -1.13 -9.90
C MET A 150 18.99 -0.44 -10.74
N LEU A 151 20.26 -0.63 -10.42
CA LEU A 151 21.38 -0.06 -11.22
C LEU A 151 21.44 -0.63 -12.64
N ILE A 152 21.14 -1.93 -12.80
CA ILE A 152 21.15 -2.60 -14.11
C ILE A 152 19.91 -2.21 -14.93
N CYS A 153 18.72 -2.21 -14.33
CA CYS A 153 17.47 -2.03 -15.05
C CYS A 153 17.15 -0.57 -15.35
N ASN A 154 17.32 0.31 -14.37
CA ASN A 154 16.96 1.72 -14.57
C ASN A 154 17.55 2.64 -13.48
N LYS A 155 18.71 3.23 -13.79
CA LYS A 155 19.35 4.20 -12.89
C LYS A 155 18.49 5.45 -12.58
N LYS A 156 17.53 5.78 -13.46
CA LYS A 156 16.65 6.94 -13.25
C LYS A 156 15.69 6.74 -12.06
N LEU A 157 15.40 5.49 -11.67
CA LEU A 157 14.55 5.21 -10.51
C LEU A 157 15.13 5.78 -9.22
N PHE A 158 16.46 5.80 -9.07
CA PHE A 158 17.09 6.43 -7.90
C PHE A 158 16.78 7.92 -7.75
N LYS A 159 16.52 8.63 -8.86
CA LYS A 159 16.12 10.05 -8.80
C LYS A 159 14.67 10.24 -8.35
N ASN A 160 13.84 9.22 -8.54
CA ASN A 160 12.42 9.27 -8.19
C ASN A 160 12.14 8.72 -6.77
N VAL A 161 13.18 8.27 -6.07
CA VAL A 161 13.03 7.85 -4.66
C VAL A 161 12.79 9.08 -3.80
N ASP A 162 11.79 8.99 -2.94
CA ASP A 162 11.54 10.03 -1.93
C ASP A 162 12.53 9.91 -0.78
N TYR A 163 13.68 10.56 -0.95
CA TYR A 163 14.71 10.61 0.08
C TYR A 163 14.27 11.39 1.32
N GLY A 164 13.32 12.32 1.19
CA GLY A 164 12.72 13.06 2.31
C GLY A 164 11.98 12.11 3.25
N LEU A 165 11.17 11.23 2.67
CA LEU A 165 10.47 10.19 3.42
C LEU A 165 11.44 9.23 4.13
N LEU A 166 12.49 8.77 3.45
CA LEU A 166 13.51 7.91 4.06
C LEU A 166 14.23 8.60 5.21
N LEU A 167 14.58 9.88 5.06
CA LEU A 167 15.22 10.67 6.12
C LEU A 167 14.31 10.86 7.32
N THR A 168 13.01 11.09 7.08
CA THR A 168 11.99 11.21 8.14
C THR A 168 11.91 9.91 8.95
N PHE A 169 11.91 8.75 8.29
CA PHE A 169 11.93 7.47 9.00
C PHE A 169 13.21 7.27 9.81
N ALA A 170 14.36 7.54 9.22
CA ALA A 170 15.63 7.45 9.94
C ALA A 170 15.64 8.36 11.18
N GLY A 171 15.16 9.60 11.04
CA GLY A 171 15.01 10.54 12.14
C GLY A 171 14.07 10.04 13.24
N PHE A 172 12.94 9.44 12.84
CA PHE A 172 11.97 8.86 13.77
C PHE A 172 12.57 7.68 14.57
N PHE A 173 13.29 6.76 13.90
CA PHE A 173 13.97 5.65 14.58
C PHE A 173 15.05 6.13 15.55
N ILE A 174 15.85 7.15 15.16
CA ILE A 174 16.86 7.74 16.03
C ILE A 174 16.20 8.40 17.24
N PHE A 175 15.15 9.19 17.04
CA PHE A 175 14.44 9.89 18.12
C PHE A 175 13.91 8.91 19.17
N ILE A 176 13.22 7.85 18.73
CA ILE A 176 12.69 6.85 19.65
C ILE A 176 13.80 6.04 20.31
N GLY A 177 14.88 5.72 19.58
CA GLY A 177 16.06 5.07 20.17
C GLY A 177 16.68 5.91 21.28
N CYS A 178 16.80 7.22 21.10
CA CYS A 178 17.26 8.13 22.15
C CYS A 178 16.30 8.20 23.33
N LEU A 179 14.98 8.21 23.06
CA LEU A 179 13.97 8.27 24.13
C LEU A 179 13.96 7.01 25.00
N SER A 180 14.22 5.84 24.39
CA SER A 180 14.27 4.57 25.11
C SER A 180 15.55 4.37 25.91
N ALA A 181 16.57 5.21 25.70
CA ALA A 181 17.84 5.18 26.42
C ALA A 181 17.87 6.13 27.66
N LEU A 182 16.79 6.94 27.80
CA LEU A 182 16.57 7.81 28.98
C LEU A 182 15.76 7.07 30.02
#